data_7a6e89f2aded412a198e00e31933ee99
#
_entry.id   7a6e89f2aded412a198e00e31933ee99
#
_cell.length_a   1.000
_cell.length_b   1.000
_cell.length_c   1.000
_cell.angle_alpha   90.00
_cell.angle_beta   90.00
_cell.angle_gamma   90.00
#
_symmetry.space_group_name_H-M   'P 1'
#
loop_
_entity.id
_entity.type
_entity.pdbx_description
1 polymer ?
#
loop_
_entity_poly.entity_id
_entity_poly.type
_entity_poly.pdbx_seq_one_letter_code
_entity_poly.pdbx_strand_id
1 'polypeptide(L)'
;MLVETMIIRKVETSIVTSLDVAETFGKEHKRVLQDIRELGCSEEFGQHNFVPSSYTSIQNKKQPMYCMTRDGFTLLVMGYTGEKAMKFKEGYIRQFNAMEKVLLGKIRERDKGIAVRQALTNALKESQENERMHGYAYSTYTDMVYRTLFGKTAKQLREEKGISTKDNLRDFLTEEELKAVQSKEMLISGLIDCGWGYSQIRDFLKDSLKIC
;
A
#
# COMPACT_ATOMS: atom_id res chain seq x y z
N MET A 1 -6.01 0.99 -24.96
CA MET A 1 -4.99 -0.05 -24.71
C MET A 1 -5.69 -1.17 -23.98
N LEU A 2 -6.01 -2.26 -24.67
CA LEU A 2 -6.60 -3.46 -24.06
C LEU A 2 -5.47 -4.23 -23.38
N VAL A 3 -5.49 -4.25 -22.07
CA VAL A 3 -4.59 -5.08 -21.26
C VAL A 3 -5.33 -6.41 -21.07
N GLU A 4 -4.87 -7.45 -21.72
CA GLU A 4 -5.38 -8.79 -21.46
C GLU A 4 -4.78 -9.34 -20.18
N THR A 5 -5.63 -9.94 -19.34
CA THR A 5 -5.20 -10.59 -18.11
C THR A 5 -4.99 -12.07 -18.38
N MET A 6 -3.76 -12.55 -18.21
CA MET A 6 -3.45 -13.98 -18.24
C MET A 6 -3.03 -14.46 -16.84
N ILE A 7 -3.38 -15.71 -16.52
CA ILE A 7 -2.92 -16.34 -15.28
C ILE A 7 -1.56 -16.98 -15.54
N ILE A 8 -0.49 -16.32 -15.08
CA ILE A 8 0.86 -16.90 -15.05
C ILE A 8 1.13 -17.35 -13.61
N ARG A 9 1.28 -18.66 -13.39
CA ARG A 9 1.57 -19.27 -12.07
C ARG A 9 0.58 -18.89 -10.97
N LYS A 10 -0.73 -18.88 -11.25
CA LYS A 10 -1.82 -18.54 -10.30
C LYS A 10 -1.87 -17.08 -9.82
N VAL A 11 -1.20 -16.16 -10.49
CA VAL A 11 -1.29 -14.72 -10.20
C VAL A 11 -1.89 -14.04 -11.44
N GLU A 12 -2.96 -13.26 -11.24
CA GLU A 12 -3.49 -12.38 -12.28
C GLU A 12 -2.47 -11.28 -12.56
N THR A 13 -1.83 -11.34 -13.72
CA THR A 13 -0.83 -10.35 -14.15
C THR A 13 -1.30 -9.66 -15.41
N SER A 14 -1.30 -8.35 -15.42
CA SER A 14 -1.54 -7.56 -16.62
C SER A 14 -0.45 -7.83 -17.63
N ILE A 15 -0.83 -8.29 -18.83
CA ILE A 15 0.09 -8.66 -19.89
C ILE A 15 -0.05 -7.71 -21.07
N VAL A 16 1.09 -7.35 -21.69
CA VAL A 16 1.19 -6.55 -22.89
C VAL A 16 1.92 -7.39 -23.94
N THR A 17 1.44 -7.39 -25.19
CA THR A 17 2.12 -8.12 -26.26
C THR A 17 3.11 -7.20 -27.01
N SER A 18 4.09 -7.80 -27.68
CA SER A 18 5.01 -7.05 -28.55
C SER A 18 4.30 -6.38 -29.72
N LEU A 19 3.10 -6.85 -30.10
CA LEU A 19 2.25 -6.21 -31.11
C LEU A 19 1.65 -4.91 -30.58
N ASP A 20 1.12 -4.93 -29.35
CA ASP A 20 0.57 -3.73 -28.70
C ASP A 20 1.63 -2.63 -28.55
N VAL A 21 2.87 -3.03 -28.24
CA VAL A 21 4.01 -2.10 -28.20
C VAL A 21 4.29 -1.50 -29.57
N ALA A 22 4.32 -2.33 -30.61
CA ALA A 22 4.55 -1.87 -31.98
C ALA A 22 3.50 -0.84 -32.39
N GLU A 23 2.23 -1.14 -32.19
CA GLU A 23 1.10 -0.26 -32.50
C GLU A 23 1.15 1.04 -31.69
N THR A 24 1.30 0.92 -30.36
CA THR A 24 1.29 2.07 -29.45
C THR A 24 2.39 3.07 -29.77
N PHE A 25 3.61 2.58 -30.05
CA PHE A 25 4.79 3.44 -30.28
C PHE A 25 5.08 3.70 -31.76
N GLY A 26 4.26 3.15 -32.67
CA GLY A 26 4.44 3.33 -34.13
C GLY A 26 5.75 2.72 -34.64
N LYS A 27 6.16 1.59 -34.04
CA LYS A 27 7.35 0.84 -34.46
C LYS A 27 6.95 -0.37 -35.30
N GLU A 28 7.82 -0.79 -36.22
CA GLU A 28 7.66 -2.09 -36.85
C GLU A 28 7.80 -3.22 -35.82
N HIS A 29 6.88 -4.20 -35.84
CA HIS A 29 6.90 -5.32 -34.89
C HIS A 29 8.23 -6.08 -34.88
N LYS A 30 8.87 -6.26 -36.06
CA LYS A 30 10.19 -6.86 -36.18
C LYS A 30 11.25 -6.13 -35.35
N ARG A 31 11.20 -4.79 -35.31
CA ARG A 31 12.12 -3.98 -34.51
C ARG A 31 11.86 -4.16 -33.03
N VAL A 32 10.59 -4.22 -32.60
CA VAL A 32 10.25 -4.50 -31.20
C VAL A 32 10.78 -5.86 -30.75
N LEU A 33 10.65 -6.89 -31.58
CA LEU A 33 11.23 -8.21 -31.28
C LEU A 33 12.76 -8.17 -31.16
N GLN A 34 13.43 -7.35 -31.99
CA GLN A 34 14.87 -7.13 -31.90
C GLN A 34 15.24 -6.38 -30.64
N ASP A 35 14.53 -5.26 -30.34
CA ASP A 35 14.75 -4.46 -29.12
C ASP A 35 14.66 -5.33 -27.85
N ILE A 36 13.71 -6.28 -27.78
CA ILE A 36 13.56 -7.21 -26.66
C ILE A 36 14.77 -8.13 -26.53
N ARG A 37 15.29 -8.67 -27.64
CA ARG A 37 16.46 -9.57 -27.63
C ARG A 37 17.74 -8.86 -27.25
N GLU A 38 17.86 -7.60 -27.62
CA GLU A 38 19.04 -6.75 -27.42
C GLU A 38 18.96 -5.93 -26.11
N LEU A 39 17.94 -6.15 -25.27
CA LEU A 39 17.67 -5.32 -24.08
C LEU A 39 18.78 -5.33 -23.03
N GLY A 40 19.68 -6.34 -23.05
CA GLY A 40 20.82 -6.43 -22.12
C GLY A 40 20.45 -6.61 -20.64
N CYS A 41 19.22 -7.01 -20.34
CA CYS A 41 18.82 -7.35 -18.98
C CYS A 41 19.39 -8.70 -18.52
N SER A 42 19.38 -8.96 -17.20
CA SER A 42 19.80 -10.27 -16.68
C SER A 42 18.91 -11.40 -17.25
N GLU A 43 19.48 -12.59 -17.37
CA GLU A 43 18.76 -13.76 -17.88
C GLU A 43 17.52 -14.08 -17.02
N GLU A 44 17.64 -14.00 -15.70
CA GLU A 44 16.54 -14.20 -14.77
C GLU A 44 15.41 -13.20 -15.02
N PHE A 45 15.72 -11.91 -15.16
CA PHE A 45 14.73 -10.88 -15.47
C PHE A 45 14.06 -11.14 -16.82
N GLY A 46 14.84 -11.50 -17.84
CA GLY A 46 14.36 -11.80 -19.19
C GLY A 46 13.35 -12.95 -19.19
N GLN A 47 13.69 -14.07 -18.56
CA GLN A 47 12.84 -15.25 -18.48
C GLN A 47 11.52 -15.01 -17.75
N HIS A 48 11.51 -14.17 -16.71
CA HIS A 48 10.30 -13.85 -15.96
C HIS A 48 9.40 -12.83 -16.64
N ASN A 49 9.97 -11.93 -17.43
CA ASN A 49 9.25 -10.76 -17.93
C ASN A 49 8.95 -10.78 -19.43
N PHE A 50 9.62 -11.63 -20.21
CA PHE A 50 9.42 -11.76 -21.65
C PHE A 50 9.19 -13.21 -22.04
N VAL A 51 7.92 -13.60 -22.19
CA VAL A 51 7.54 -14.97 -22.53
C VAL A 51 7.37 -15.09 -24.05
N PRO A 52 8.17 -15.92 -24.72
CA PRO A 52 7.98 -16.19 -26.14
C PRO A 52 6.60 -16.78 -26.42
N SER A 53 5.94 -16.27 -27.44
CA SER A 53 4.62 -16.69 -27.89
C SER A 53 4.49 -16.58 -29.41
N SER A 54 3.33 -16.82 -29.96
CA SER A 54 3.05 -16.68 -31.38
C SER A 54 1.63 -16.18 -31.63
N TYR A 55 1.45 -15.49 -32.75
CA TYR A 55 0.14 -15.10 -33.28
C TYR A 55 -0.06 -15.58 -34.69
N THR A 56 -1.30 -15.66 -35.15
CA THR A 56 -1.61 -16.02 -36.54
C THR A 56 -1.79 -14.73 -37.33
N SER A 57 -0.96 -14.57 -38.39
CA SER A 57 -1.04 -13.41 -39.29
C SER A 57 -2.26 -13.48 -40.18
N ILE A 58 -2.58 -12.38 -40.86
CA ILE A 58 -3.68 -12.31 -41.88
C ILE A 58 -3.51 -13.36 -42.98
N GLN A 59 -2.26 -13.75 -43.28
CA GLN A 59 -1.94 -14.79 -44.23
C GLN A 59 -2.07 -16.22 -43.66
N ASN A 60 -2.66 -16.38 -42.50
CA ASN A 60 -2.80 -17.65 -41.76
C ASN A 60 -1.47 -18.34 -41.43
N LYS A 61 -0.37 -17.56 -41.27
CA LYS A 61 0.94 -18.07 -40.86
C LYS A 61 1.22 -17.73 -39.41
N LYS A 62 1.77 -18.69 -38.65
CA LYS A 62 2.28 -18.44 -37.31
C LYS A 62 3.49 -17.52 -37.34
N GLN A 63 3.43 -16.44 -36.59
CA GLN A 63 4.50 -15.45 -36.45
C GLN A 63 4.91 -15.32 -35.00
N PRO A 64 6.19 -15.09 -34.68
CA PRO A 64 6.66 -14.96 -33.31
C PRO A 64 6.18 -13.64 -32.70
N MET A 65 5.87 -13.68 -31.40
CA MET A 65 5.64 -12.51 -30.58
C MET A 65 6.16 -12.76 -29.15
N TYR A 66 6.22 -11.73 -28.33
CA TYR A 66 6.42 -11.85 -26.88
C TYR A 66 5.19 -11.37 -26.15
N CYS A 67 4.85 -12.10 -25.08
CA CYS A 67 4.00 -11.61 -24.02
C CYS A 67 4.92 -11.09 -22.90
N MET A 68 4.68 -9.90 -22.39
CA MET A 68 5.51 -9.30 -21.37
C MET A 68 4.69 -8.81 -20.17
N THR A 69 5.27 -8.89 -19.00
CA THR A 69 4.71 -8.32 -17.80
C THR A 69 4.79 -6.79 -17.84
N ARG A 70 4.15 -6.13 -16.86
CA ARG A 70 4.30 -4.68 -16.65
C ARG A 70 5.77 -4.26 -16.55
N ASP A 71 6.58 -5.04 -15.83
CA ASP A 71 7.98 -4.69 -15.59
C ASP A 71 8.83 -4.86 -16.84
N GLY A 72 8.59 -5.93 -17.63
CA GLY A 72 9.20 -6.10 -18.95
C GLY A 72 8.84 -4.97 -19.92
N PHE A 73 7.55 -4.64 -20.00
CA PHE A 73 7.08 -3.50 -20.80
C PHE A 73 7.74 -2.18 -20.36
N THR A 74 7.79 -1.92 -19.08
CA THR A 74 8.40 -0.70 -18.52
C THR A 74 9.87 -0.61 -18.90
N LEU A 75 10.65 -1.68 -18.69
CA LEU A 75 12.06 -1.70 -19.03
C LEU A 75 12.31 -1.46 -20.52
N LEU A 76 11.53 -2.13 -21.38
CA LEU A 76 11.62 -1.96 -22.83
C LEU A 76 11.35 -0.51 -23.25
N VAL A 77 10.25 0.09 -22.75
CA VAL A 77 9.83 1.44 -23.14
C VAL A 77 10.73 2.52 -22.53
N MET A 78 11.40 2.24 -21.39
CA MET A 78 12.43 3.15 -20.86
C MET A 78 13.62 3.33 -21.82
N GLY A 79 13.91 2.36 -22.68
CA GLY A 79 14.90 2.48 -23.76
C GLY A 79 14.41 3.25 -25.01
N TYR A 80 13.10 3.47 -25.15
CA TYR A 80 12.55 4.12 -26.35
C TYR A 80 12.69 5.64 -26.31
N THR A 81 12.70 6.25 -27.49
CA THR A 81 12.74 7.70 -27.71
C THR A 81 11.48 8.17 -28.42
N GLY A 82 11.30 9.49 -28.51
CA GLY A 82 10.15 10.11 -29.15
C GLY A 82 9.03 10.50 -28.19
N GLU A 83 8.07 11.26 -28.68
CA GLU A 83 7.04 11.93 -27.86
C GLU A 83 6.20 10.95 -27.02
N LYS A 84 5.74 9.85 -27.64
CA LYS A 84 4.90 8.85 -26.94
C LYS A 84 5.66 8.16 -25.80
N ALA A 85 6.94 7.81 -26.04
CA ALA A 85 7.78 7.20 -25.01
C ALA A 85 8.09 8.20 -23.88
N MET A 86 8.31 9.47 -24.22
CA MET A 86 8.55 10.51 -23.24
C MET A 86 7.33 10.74 -22.34
N LYS A 87 6.12 10.84 -22.91
CA LYS A 87 4.86 10.93 -22.16
C LYS A 87 4.67 9.74 -21.20
N PHE A 88 5.03 8.53 -21.65
CA PHE A 88 4.98 7.35 -20.79
C PHE A 88 5.97 7.48 -19.62
N LYS A 89 7.23 7.84 -19.88
CA LYS A 89 8.27 8.00 -18.84
C LYS A 89 7.90 9.05 -17.81
N GLU A 90 7.41 10.21 -18.24
CA GLU A 90 6.94 11.25 -17.34
C GLU A 90 5.74 10.80 -16.49
N GLY A 91 4.81 10.07 -17.09
CA GLY A 91 3.67 9.48 -16.40
C GLY A 91 4.11 8.47 -15.33
N TYR A 92 5.07 7.62 -15.68
CA TYR A 92 5.66 6.65 -14.76
C TYR A 92 6.35 7.32 -13.57
N ILE A 93 7.19 8.34 -13.84
CA ILE A 93 7.87 9.12 -12.80
C ILE A 93 6.87 9.80 -11.87
N ARG A 94 5.81 10.42 -12.40
CA ARG A 94 4.75 11.04 -11.59
C ARG A 94 4.06 10.03 -10.67
N GLN A 95 3.73 8.86 -11.20
CA GLN A 95 3.11 7.77 -10.43
C GLN A 95 4.05 7.26 -9.34
N PHE A 96 5.33 7.05 -9.67
CA PHE A 96 6.34 6.61 -8.71
C PHE A 96 6.48 7.61 -7.56
N ASN A 97 6.64 8.91 -7.87
CA ASN A 97 6.76 9.96 -6.87
C ASN A 97 5.50 10.08 -5.99
N ALA A 98 4.31 9.87 -6.57
CA ALA A 98 3.07 9.86 -5.81
C ALA A 98 3.01 8.69 -4.81
N MET A 99 3.38 7.48 -5.24
CA MET A 99 3.46 6.30 -4.37
C MET A 99 4.52 6.47 -3.28
N GLU A 100 5.71 7.00 -3.62
CA GLU A 100 6.78 7.27 -2.66
C GLU A 100 6.32 8.27 -1.60
N LYS A 101 5.65 9.36 -2.00
CA LYS A 101 5.12 10.36 -1.06
C LYS A 101 4.13 9.74 -0.07
N VAL A 102 3.22 8.88 -0.54
CA VAL A 102 2.27 8.17 0.32
C VAL A 102 2.99 7.24 1.29
N LEU A 103 3.99 6.48 0.80
CA LEU A 103 4.76 5.56 1.63
C LEU A 103 5.56 6.29 2.71
N LEU A 104 6.26 7.37 2.35
CA LEU A 104 7.02 8.20 3.29
C LEU A 104 6.10 8.88 4.31
N GLY A 105 4.90 9.30 3.90
CA GLY A 105 3.87 9.81 4.80
C GLY A 105 3.51 8.79 5.88
N LYS A 106 3.21 7.56 5.48
CA LYS A 106 2.90 6.46 6.42
C LYS A 106 4.04 6.16 7.39
N ILE A 107 5.29 6.14 6.90
CA ILE A 107 6.46 5.89 7.74
C ILE A 107 6.59 6.99 8.80
N ARG A 108 6.50 8.25 8.41
CA ARG A 108 6.60 9.39 9.34
C ARG A 108 5.50 9.36 10.41
N GLU A 109 4.26 9.06 10.02
CA GLU A 109 3.15 8.98 10.99
C GLU A 109 3.31 7.77 11.90
N ARG A 110 3.87 6.66 11.42
CA ARG A 110 4.20 5.51 12.25
C ARG A 110 5.24 5.86 13.33
N ASP A 111 6.31 6.56 12.94
CA ASP A 111 7.39 6.97 13.87
C ASP A 111 6.84 7.92 14.96
N LYS A 112 6.04 8.91 14.58
CA LYS A 112 5.33 9.76 15.53
C LYS A 112 4.42 8.95 16.46
N GLY A 113 3.70 7.98 15.90
CA GLY A 113 2.81 7.11 16.63
C GLY A 113 3.50 6.27 17.71
N ILE A 114 4.77 5.91 17.52
CA ILE A 114 5.55 5.19 18.54
C ILE A 114 5.75 6.08 19.75
N ALA A 115 6.17 7.33 19.56
CA ALA A 115 6.38 8.29 20.67
C ALA A 115 5.08 8.59 21.44
N VAL A 116 3.98 8.82 20.72
CA VAL A 116 2.66 9.07 21.33
C VAL A 116 2.17 7.87 22.14
N ARG A 117 2.34 6.65 21.59
CA ARG A 117 1.97 5.43 22.30
C ARG A 117 2.82 5.22 23.55
N GLN A 118 4.07 5.57 23.49
CA GLN A 118 4.96 5.49 24.64
C GLN A 118 4.55 6.46 25.74
N ALA A 119 4.11 7.68 25.38
CA ALA A 119 3.54 8.63 26.32
C ALA A 119 2.30 8.08 27.01
N LEU A 120 1.32 7.54 26.28
CA LEU A 120 0.15 6.90 26.85
C LEU A 120 0.52 5.71 27.77
N THR A 121 1.50 4.91 27.34
CA THR A 121 1.98 3.78 28.14
C THR A 121 2.61 4.25 29.44
N ASN A 122 3.40 5.32 29.43
CA ASN A 122 4.02 5.90 30.61
C ASN A 122 2.96 6.50 31.55
N ALA A 123 2.03 7.29 31.01
CA ALA A 123 0.92 7.85 31.79
C ALA A 123 0.12 6.76 32.52
N LEU A 124 -0.20 5.65 31.84
CA LEU A 124 -0.86 4.51 32.48
C LEU A 124 0.00 3.81 33.52
N LYS A 125 1.31 3.74 33.34
CA LYS A 125 2.25 3.16 34.30
C LYS A 125 2.33 3.97 35.59
N GLU A 126 2.37 5.28 35.46
CA GLU A 126 2.48 6.23 36.60
C GLU A 126 1.15 6.44 37.31
N SER A 127 0.04 6.13 36.65
CA SER A 127 -1.30 6.19 37.21
C SER A 127 -1.67 4.91 37.97
N GLN A 128 -2.64 5.02 38.89
CA GLN A 128 -3.23 3.86 39.57
C GLN A 128 -4.17 3.03 38.70
N GLU A 129 -4.42 3.44 37.43
CA GLU A 129 -5.37 2.81 36.54
C GLU A 129 -4.97 1.37 36.19
N ASN A 130 -3.67 1.11 36.06
CA ASN A 130 -3.20 -0.24 35.74
C ASN A 130 -3.45 -1.24 36.88
N GLU A 131 -3.30 -0.80 38.13
CA GLU A 131 -3.64 -1.60 39.33
C GLU A 131 -5.15 -1.80 39.45
N ARG A 132 -5.94 -0.74 39.27
CA ARG A 132 -7.41 -0.79 39.31
C ARG A 132 -7.99 -1.72 38.26
N MET A 133 -7.33 -1.85 37.11
CA MET A 133 -7.76 -2.71 36.02
C MET A 133 -7.02 -4.05 35.95
N HIS A 134 -6.37 -4.46 37.06
CA HIS A 134 -5.68 -5.75 37.15
C HIS A 134 -4.70 -6.03 36.01
N GLY A 135 -3.98 -5.01 35.51
CA GLY A 135 -3.03 -5.11 34.41
C GLY A 135 -3.63 -4.98 33.02
N TYR A 136 -4.95 -4.82 32.89
CA TYR A 136 -5.63 -4.71 31.56
C TYR A 136 -5.79 -3.25 31.06
N ALA A 137 -5.22 -2.26 31.74
CA ALA A 137 -5.39 -0.85 31.36
C ALA A 137 -4.96 -0.58 29.93
N TYR A 138 -3.80 -1.10 29.49
CA TYR A 138 -3.28 -0.86 28.14
C TYR A 138 -4.23 -1.34 27.02
N SER A 139 -4.78 -2.53 27.16
CA SER A 139 -5.73 -3.06 26.18
C SER A 139 -7.05 -2.30 26.22
N THR A 140 -7.53 -1.98 27.43
CA THR A 140 -8.81 -1.28 27.65
C THR A 140 -8.78 0.14 27.07
N TYR A 141 -7.72 0.89 27.31
CA TYR A 141 -7.56 2.24 26.76
C TYR A 141 -7.29 2.21 25.25
N THR A 142 -6.57 1.22 24.74
CA THR A 142 -6.41 1.00 23.30
C THR A 142 -7.77 0.75 22.64
N ASP A 143 -8.58 -0.12 23.20
CA ASP A 143 -9.93 -0.39 22.68
C ASP A 143 -10.84 0.83 22.79
N MET A 144 -10.68 1.67 23.81
CA MET A 144 -11.41 2.95 23.90
C MET A 144 -11.08 3.86 22.72
N VAL A 145 -9.80 4.00 22.35
CA VAL A 145 -9.38 4.78 21.16
C VAL A 145 -10.05 4.25 19.91
N TYR A 146 -9.94 2.95 19.64
CA TYR A 146 -10.49 2.35 18.44
C TYR A 146 -12.03 2.40 18.39
N ARG A 147 -12.70 2.18 19.51
CA ARG A 147 -14.17 2.32 19.59
C ARG A 147 -14.62 3.76 19.34
N THR A 148 -13.88 4.73 19.84
CA THR A 148 -14.21 6.15 19.62
C THR A 148 -14.06 6.56 18.15
N LEU A 149 -13.05 6.04 17.45
CA LEU A 149 -12.76 6.42 16.07
C LEU A 149 -13.50 5.56 15.06
N PHE A 150 -13.63 4.27 15.31
CA PHE A 150 -14.10 3.29 14.31
C PHE A 150 -15.35 2.52 14.76
N GLY A 151 -15.86 2.78 15.96
CA GLY A 151 -17.00 2.05 16.53
C GLY A 151 -16.69 0.59 16.91
N LYS A 152 -15.44 0.14 16.79
CA LYS A 152 -15.01 -1.26 16.92
C LYS A 152 -13.79 -1.39 17.79
N THR A 153 -13.62 -2.57 18.42
CA THR A 153 -12.38 -2.90 19.13
C THR A 153 -11.24 -3.22 18.17
N ALA A 154 -10.00 -3.23 18.66
CA ALA A 154 -8.84 -3.65 17.88
C ALA A 154 -9.00 -5.08 17.32
N LYS A 155 -9.63 -5.98 18.09
CA LYS A 155 -9.91 -7.36 17.64
C LYS A 155 -10.90 -7.39 16.49
N GLN A 156 -12.02 -6.68 16.60
CA GLN A 156 -13.05 -6.60 15.55
C GLN A 156 -12.51 -5.97 14.25
N LEU A 157 -11.65 -4.94 14.35
CA LEU A 157 -11.00 -4.34 13.18
C LEU A 157 -10.03 -5.30 12.50
N ARG A 158 -9.31 -6.13 13.26
CA ARG A 158 -8.44 -7.18 12.68
C ARG A 158 -9.24 -8.22 11.92
N GLU A 159 -10.33 -8.70 12.51
CA GLU A 159 -11.21 -9.70 11.91
C GLU A 159 -11.81 -9.17 10.59
N GLU A 160 -12.32 -7.94 10.60
CA GLU A 160 -12.91 -7.30 9.42
C GLU A 160 -11.89 -7.10 8.26
N LYS A 161 -10.68 -6.66 8.60
CA LYS A 161 -9.61 -6.42 7.62
C LYS A 161 -8.83 -7.69 7.25
N GLY A 162 -9.15 -8.86 7.81
CA GLY A 162 -8.46 -10.12 7.57
C GLY A 162 -6.99 -10.12 8.04
N ILE A 163 -6.68 -9.36 9.11
CA ILE A 163 -5.31 -9.15 9.59
C ILE A 163 -4.96 -10.25 10.60
N SER A 164 -3.83 -10.93 10.39
CA SER A 164 -3.30 -11.93 11.32
C SER A 164 -3.02 -11.34 12.70
N THR A 165 -3.15 -12.15 13.74
CA THR A 165 -2.80 -11.76 15.12
C THR A 165 -1.32 -11.44 15.31
N LYS A 166 -0.46 -11.90 14.40
CA LYS A 166 0.99 -11.63 14.41
C LYS A 166 1.34 -10.26 13.83
N ASP A 167 0.47 -9.69 13.01
CA ASP A 167 0.73 -8.43 12.33
C ASP A 167 0.29 -7.24 13.19
N ASN A 168 0.90 -6.08 13.01
CA ASN A 168 0.48 -4.89 13.72
C ASN A 168 -0.70 -4.22 12.99
N LEU A 169 -1.86 -4.07 13.67
CA LEU A 169 -3.06 -3.45 13.09
C LEU A 169 -2.77 -2.07 12.47
N ARG A 170 -1.84 -1.30 13.05
CA ARG A 170 -1.51 0.05 12.58
C ARG A 170 -0.86 0.07 11.20
N ASP A 171 -0.22 -1.02 10.77
CA ASP A 171 0.40 -1.12 9.45
C ASP A 171 -0.66 -1.17 8.32
N PHE A 172 -1.89 -1.50 8.67
CA PHE A 172 -3.05 -1.60 7.78
C PHE A 172 -4.00 -0.38 7.84
N LEU A 173 -3.65 0.63 8.65
CA LEU A 173 -4.37 1.89 8.71
C LEU A 173 -3.85 2.88 7.65
N THR A 174 -4.72 3.77 7.20
CA THR A 174 -4.32 4.90 6.33
C THR A 174 -3.53 5.94 7.13
N GLU A 175 -2.89 6.89 6.44
CA GLU A 175 -2.19 8.00 7.10
C GLU A 175 -3.15 8.84 7.97
N GLU A 176 -4.36 9.06 7.49
CA GLU A 176 -5.40 9.84 8.18
C GLU A 176 -5.89 9.10 9.44
N GLU A 177 -6.15 7.78 9.32
CA GLU A 177 -6.52 6.93 10.44
C GLU A 177 -5.43 6.89 11.51
N LEU A 178 -4.15 6.81 11.11
CA LEU A 178 -3.00 6.86 12.02
C LEU A 178 -2.93 8.19 12.77
N LYS A 179 -3.11 9.32 12.09
CA LYS A 179 -3.16 10.65 12.72
C LYS A 179 -4.29 10.76 13.73
N ALA A 180 -5.47 10.24 13.38
CA ALA A 180 -6.63 10.25 14.27
C ALA A 180 -6.36 9.40 15.54
N VAL A 181 -5.77 8.23 15.39
CA VAL A 181 -5.39 7.37 16.53
C VAL A 181 -4.40 8.10 17.44
N GLN A 182 -3.35 8.70 16.87
CA GLN A 182 -2.33 9.45 17.63
C GLN A 182 -2.93 10.63 18.39
N SER A 183 -3.81 11.41 17.76
CA SER A 183 -4.47 12.53 18.39
C SER A 183 -5.32 12.09 19.59
N LYS A 184 -6.02 10.98 19.48
CA LYS A 184 -6.82 10.44 20.59
C LYS A 184 -5.94 9.86 21.70
N GLU A 185 -4.87 9.15 21.38
CA GLU A 185 -3.92 8.64 22.36
C GLU A 185 -3.23 9.77 23.13
N MET A 186 -2.83 10.85 22.45
CA MET A 186 -2.25 12.03 23.08
C MET A 186 -3.24 12.74 24.02
N LEU A 187 -4.48 12.91 23.59
CA LEU A 187 -5.55 13.47 24.43
C LEU A 187 -5.77 12.64 25.69
N ILE A 188 -5.90 11.32 25.53
CA ILE A 188 -6.12 10.40 26.66
C ILE A 188 -4.93 10.40 27.61
N SER A 189 -3.69 10.40 27.12
CA SER A 189 -2.48 10.51 27.93
C SER A 189 -2.54 11.76 28.81
N GLY A 190 -2.81 12.94 28.23
CA GLY A 190 -2.91 14.18 28.98
C GLY A 190 -4.03 14.19 30.01
N LEU A 191 -5.18 13.56 29.72
CA LEU A 191 -6.27 13.45 30.71
C LEU A 191 -5.90 12.54 31.89
N ILE A 192 -5.16 11.44 31.61
CA ILE A 192 -4.64 10.56 32.69
C ILE A 192 -3.64 11.31 33.54
N ASP A 193 -2.74 12.08 32.94
CA ASP A 193 -1.75 12.92 33.67
C ASP A 193 -2.45 13.99 34.52
N CYS A 194 -3.65 14.45 34.15
CA CYS A 194 -4.51 15.30 34.93
C CYS A 194 -5.30 14.56 36.02
N GLY A 195 -5.08 13.25 36.19
CA GLY A 195 -5.74 12.43 37.21
C GLY A 195 -7.13 11.92 36.88
N TRP A 196 -7.52 12.00 35.59
CA TRP A 196 -8.82 11.48 35.14
C TRP A 196 -8.78 9.95 35.05
N GLY A 197 -9.83 9.30 35.57
CA GLY A 197 -9.99 7.85 35.44
C GLY A 197 -10.77 7.46 34.21
N TYR A 198 -10.79 6.15 33.92
CA TYR A 198 -11.40 5.55 32.74
C TYR A 198 -12.83 6.02 32.45
N SER A 199 -13.71 6.04 33.44
CA SER A 199 -15.12 6.43 33.26
C SER A 199 -15.26 7.88 32.83
N GLN A 200 -14.50 8.79 33.44
CA GLN A 200 -14.52 10.21 33.13
C GLN A 200 -14.05 10.45 31.69
N ILE A 201 -12.93 9.82 31.27
CA ILE A 201 -12.37 9.92 29.92
C ILE A 201 -13.34 9.35 28.89
N ARG A 202 -13.92 8.19 29.16
CA ARG A 202 -14.90 7.55 28.27
C ARG A 202 -16.12 8.44 28.04
N ASP A 203 -16.66 9.03 29.10
CA ASP A 203 -17.87 9.84 29.00
C ASP A 203 -17.57 11.17 28.30
N PHE A 204 -16.44 11.79 28.57
CA PHE A 204 -15.94 12.97 27.83
C PHE A 204 -15.78 12.69 26.31
N LEU A 205 -15.21 11.54 25.93
CA LEU A 205 -15.04 11.18 24.51
C LEU A 205 -16.38 10.91 23.80
N LYS A 206 -17.38 10.38 24.53
CA LYS A 206 -18.74 10.19 23.98
C LYS A 206 -19.47 11.51 23.73
N ASP A 207 -19.34 12.45 24.65
CA ASP A 207 -20.00 13.75 24.53
C ASP A 207 -19.35 14.61 23.43
N SER A 208 -18.05 14.50 23.24
CA SER A 208 -17.35 15.19 22.15
C SER A 208 -17.74 14.70 20.75
N LEU A 209 -18.30 13.50 20.60
CA LEU A 209 -18.82 12.97 19.33
C LEU A 209 -20.22 13.52 18.97
N LYS A 210 -20.93 14.13 19.92
CA LYS A 210 -22.26 14.73 19.69
C LYS A 210 -22.18 16.18 19.22
N ILE A 211 -20.99 16.78 19.19
CA ILE A 211 -20.76 18.20 18.86
C ILE A 211 -20.20 18.38 17.43
N CYS A 212 -19.87 17.28 16.74
CA CYS A 212 -19.50 17.24 15.32
C CYS A 212 -20.60 16.57 14.52
#